data_b7be74407a156f9e35cd406e6490af0c
#
_entry.id   b7be74407a156f9e35cd406e6490af0c
#
_cell.length_a   1.000
_cell.length_b   1.000
_cell.length_c   1.000
_cell.angle_alpha   90.00
_cell.angle_beta   90.00
_cell.angle_gamma   90.00
#
_symmetry.space_group_name_H-M   'P 1'
#
loop_
_entity.id
_entity.type
_entity.pdbx_description
1 polymer ?
#
loop_
_entity_poly.entity_id
_entity_poly.type
_entity_poly.pdbx_seq_one_letter_code
_entity_poly.pdbx_strand_id
1 'polypeptide(L)'
;MMELKKEFPVLDKYTYLNTASCGLLSKSLVEWRQQHDIDLMEDGSVFRDRHKPHIERVRGAVASFFDASESETALVPNFSFGFNSLLSGLPKNLKVLLLTFDYPSINWPVEHRDFDVCYARIDENLERNIEEAITQHQPDVFAFSLVQYLSGIKIDFEFLKRLKAYHPDLLIIGDGTQFLGTSRFSFAESGLDVLGASTYKWMLAGYGNGVLMIKAETQKKIFPETIGFNSADDMLSKHDEISFVKRFEPGHQDTLNYGSLERSIQFLNNVGMDKVEEKIESLSNIAKSRLSELGLLDDIVMKRDQHSNIFNIKGNNTLFQKLKENNIICSQRAHGIRVSFHFYNTEEDVDKLISVMSTNL
;
A
#
# COMPACT_ATOMS: atom_id res chain seq x y z
N MET A 1 8.98 17.83 15.52
CA MET A 1 8.54 18.12 14.15
C MET A 1 9.57 18.87 13.30
N MET A 2 10.24 19.92 13.79
CA MET A 2 11.28 20.63 13.01
C MET A 2 12.45 19.73 12.54
N GLU A 3 12.85 18.73 13.31
CA GLU A 3 13.90 17.78 12.91
C GLU A 3 13.43 16.82 11.81
N LEU A 4 12.18 16.35 11.85
CA LEU A 4 11.61 15.48 10.81
C LEU A 4 11.49 16.19 9.46
N LYS A 5 11.19 17.49 9.43
CA LYS A 5 11.13 18.27 8.18
C LYS A 5 12.48 18.32 7.49
N LYS A 6 13.60 18.31 8.24
CA LYS A 6 14.96 18.29 7.69
C LYS A 6 15.29 16.99 6.92
N GLU A 7 14.59 15.90 7.23
CA GLU A 7 14.73 14.64 6.49
C GLU A 7 14.13 14.71 5.08
N PHE A 8 13.26 15.69 4.81
CA PHE A 8 12.56 15.80 3.53
C PHE A 8 12.76 17.20 2.90
N PRO A 9 13.90 17.47 2.25
CA PRO A 9 14.24 18.80 1.72
C PRO A 9 13.24 19.36 0.70
N VAL A 10 12.43 18.52 0.07
CA VAL A 10 11.37 18.94 -0.84
C VAL A 10 10.31 19.79 -0.15
N LEU A 11 10.11 19.60 1.17
CA LEU A 11 9.14 20.35 1.98
C LEU A 11 9.55 21.83 2.22
N ASP A 12 10.81 22.18 1.99
CA ASP A 12 11.26 23.57 2.02
C ASP A 12 10.85 24.34 0.75
N LYS A 13 10.58 23.60 -0.33
CA LYS A 13 10.23 24.18 -1.65
C LYS A 13 8.73 24.12 -1.93
N TYR A 14 8.06 23.08 -1.43
CA TYR A 14 6.69 22.78 -1.82
C TYR A 14 5.83 22.35 -0.62
N THR A 15 4.57 22.71 -0.67
CA THR A 15 3.51 22.06 0.08
C THR A 15 3.20 20.73 -0.63
N TYR A 16 3.76 19.62 -0.11
CA TYR A 16 3.69 18.32 -0.78
C TYR A 16 2.47 17.54 -0.31
N LEU A 17 1.41 17.53 -1.13
CA LEU A 17 0.13 16.86 -0.86
C LEU A 17 -0.10 15.69 -1.83
N ASN A 18 0.95 14.91 -2.15
CA ASN A 18 0.89 13.91 -3.22
C ASN A 18 1.49 12.55 -2.84
N THR A 19 1.56 12.21 -1.56
CA THR A 19 2.07 10.91 -1.08
C THR A 19 1.29 9.74 -1.65
N ALA A 20 -0.02 9.88 -1.85
CA ALA A 20 -0.86 8.87 -2.51
C ALA A 20 -0.40 8.53 -3.94
N SER A 21 0.43 9.37 -4.57
CA SER A 21 1.07 9.11 -5.87
C SER A 21 2.50 8.62 -5.71
N CYS A 22 3.29 9.31 -4.89
CA CYS A 22 4.70 9.03 -4.64
C CYS A 22 5.09 9.49 -3.23
N GLY A 23 5.61 8.60 -2.41
CA GLY A 23 6.21 8.91 -1.12
C GLY A 23 7.55 9.63 -1.30
N LEU A 24 7.94 10.38 -0.28
CA LEU A 24 9.22 11.08 -0.24
C LEU A 24 10.33 10.13 0.22
N LEU A 25 11.53 10.31 -0.31
CA LEU A 25 12.72 9.68 0.26
C LEU A 25 13.27 10.57 1.37
N SER A 26 13.55 9.99 2.53
CA SER A 26 14.28 10.69 3.58
C SER A 26 15.74 10.86 3.21
N LYS A 27 16.36 11.90 3.73
CA LYS A 27 17.79 12.17 3.54
C LYS A 27 18.64 11.01 4.06
N SER A 28 18.32 10.49 5.23
CA SER A 28 18.99 9.33 5.83
C SER A 28 18.88 8.07 4.96
N LEU A 29 17.74 7.85 4.30
CA LEU A 29 17.59 6.74 3.35
C LEU A 29 18.47 6.94 2.10
N VAL A 30 18.53 8.15 1.56
CA VAL A 30 19.39 8.47 0.39
C VAL A 30 20.86 8.28 0.73
N GLU A 31 21.32 8.72 1.90
CA GLU A 31 22.70 8.52 2.37
C GLU A 31 23.04 7.04 2.48
N TRP A 32 22.14 6.22 3.03
CA TRP A 32 22.32 4.77 3.08
C TRP A 32 22.39 4.14 1.68
N ARG A 33 21.52 4.55 0.75
CA ARG A 33 21.54 4.03 -0.64
C ARG A 33 22.84 4.35 -1.36
N GLN A 34 23.36 5.55 -1.17
CA GLN A 34 24.68 5.95 -1.72
C GLN A 34 25.80 5.09 -1.16
N GLN A 35 25.81 4.83 0.14
CA GLN A 35 26.84 3.99 0.76
C GLN A 35 26.73 2.53 0.27
N HIS A 36 25.50 1.99 0.13
CA HIS A 36 25.29 0.66 -0.43
C HIS A 36 25.93 0.50 -1.83
N ASP A 37 25.74 1.47 -2.71
CA ASP A 37 26.28 1.41 -4.07
C ASP A 37 27.80 1.59 -4.09
N ILE A 38 28.36 2.41 -3.18
CA ILE A 38 29.82 2.54 -2.98
C ILE A 38 30.40 1.20 -2.51
N ASP A 39 29.82 0.58 -1.50
CA ASP A 39 30.28 -0.70 -0.97
C ASP A 39 30.21 -1.82 -2.04
N LEU A 40 29.14 -1.83 -2.86
CA LEU A 40 29.02 -2.77 -3.97
C LEU A 40 30.08 -2.52 -5.05
N MET A 41 30.36 -1.26 -5.37
CA MET A 41 31.38 -0.86 -6.34
C MET A 41 32.80 -1.28 -5.87
N GLU A 42 33.09 -1.12 -4.57
CA GLU A 42 34.43 -1.42 -4.02
C GLU A 42 34.65 -2.90 -3.81
N ASP A 43 33.67 -3.66 -3.35
CA ASP A 43 33.82 -5.05 -2.91
C ASP A 43 33.23 -6.08 -3.90
N GLY A 44 32.39 -5.68 -4.85
CA GLY A 44 31.85 -6.57 -5.89
C GLY A 44 31.15 -7.82 -5.32
N SER A 45 31.64 -9.02 -5.67
CA SER A 45 31.07 -10.29 -5.22
C SER A 45 31.23 -10.53 -3.70
N VAL A 46 32.26 -9.97 -3.07
CA VAL A 46 32.41 -10.04 -1.60
C VAL A 46 31.30 -9.32 -0.90
N PHE A 47 30.90 -8.14 -1.42
CA PHE A 47 29.70 -7.41 -0.95
C PHE A 47 28.44 -8.29 -1.05
N ARG A 48 28.20 -8.90 -2.24
CA ARG A 48 27.05 -9.78 -2.45
C ARG A 48 27.00 -10.92 -1.42
N ASP A 49 28.11 -11.59 -1.17
CA ASP A 49 28.19 -12.74 -0.27
C ASP A 49 27.89 -12.31 1.19
N ARG A 50 28.36 -11.14 1.61
CA ARG A 50 28.04 -10.54 2.92
C ARG A 50 26.57 -10.12 3.04
N HIS A 51 25.91 -9.76 1.92
CA HIS A 51 24.53 -9.28 1.90
C HIS A 51 23.48 -10.38 1.71
N LYS A 52 23.91 -11.64 1.48
CA LYS A 52 22.98 -12.77 1.39
C LYS A 52 22.05 -12.88 2.63
N PRO A 53 22.54 -12.77 3.90
CA PRO A 53 21.66 -12.75 5.08
C PRO A 53 20.82 -11.46 5.22
N HIS A 54 21.10 -10.41 4.45
CA HIS A 54 20.41 -9.15 4.55
C HIS A 54 18.91 -9.27 4.15
N ILE A 55 18.61 -10.03 3.10
CA ILE A 55 17.25 -10.24 2.63
C ILE A 55 16.39 -10.92 3.69
N GLU A 56 16.94 -11.88 4.43
CA GLU A 56 16.20 -12.52 5.54
C GLU A 56 15.97 -11.54 6.70
N ARG A 57 16.90 -10.62 6.99
CA ARG A 57 16.66 -9.54 7.97
C ARG A 57 15.56 -8.59 7.51
N VAL A 58 15.53 -8.24 6.22
CA VAL A 58 14.42 -7.42 5.66
C VAL A 58 13.08 -8.13 5.85
N ARG A 59 13.03 -9.44 5.55
CA ARG A 59 11.82 -10.26 5.76
C ARG A 59 11.38 -10.24 7.22
N GLY A 60 12.30 -10.48 8.15
CA GLY A 60 12.03 -10.41 9.59
C GLY A 60 11.55 -9.04 10.05
N ALA A 61 12.14 -7.96 9.51
CA ALA A 61 11.71 -6.59 9.81
C ALA A 61 10.28 -6.31 9.31
N VAL A 62 9.94 -6.76 8.10
CA VAL A 62 8.57 -6.65 7.55
C VAL A 62 7.59 -7.46 8.37
N ALA A 63 7.91 -8.72 8.65
CA ALA A 63 7.06 -9.62 9.44
C ALA A 63 6.77 -9.03 10.82
N SER A 64 7.80 -8.57 11.53
CA SER A 64 7.65 -7.93 12.84
C SER A 64 6.86 -6.62 12.79
N PHE A 65 7.05 -5.81 11.75
CA PHE A 65 6.37 -4.52 11.63
C PHE A 65 4.86 -4.65 11.38
N PHE A 66 4.44 -5.70 10.68
CA PHE A 66 3.03 -5.95 10.34
C PHE A 66 2.40 -7.10 11.13
N ASP A 67 3.05 -7.60 12.17
CA ASP A 67 2.55 -8.73 12.99
C ASP A 67 2.18 -9.93 12.10
N ALA A 68 3.15 -10.36 11.31
CA ALA A 68 3.12 -11.56 10.48
C ALA A 68 4.29 -12.49 10.85
N SER A 69 4.30 -13.72 10.35
CA SER A 69 5.48 -14.58 10.43
C SER A 69 6.37 -14.43 9.17
N GLU A 70 7.67 -14.75 9.30
CA GLU A 70 8.59 -14.75 8.16
C GLU A 70 8.15 -15.77 7.09
N SER A 71 7.60 -16.91 7.50
CA SER A 71 7.06 -17.94 6.59
C SER A 71 5.79 -17.52 5.85
N GLU A 72 5.15 -16.44 6.27
CA GLU A 72 3.99 -15.83 5.62
C GLU A 72 4.37 -14.63 4.74
N THR A 73 5.61 -14.14 4.82
CA THR A 73 6.06 -12.88 4.22
C THR A 73 6.97 -13.11 3.03
N ALA A 74 6.51 -12.77 1.83
CA ALA A 74 7.29 -12.71 0.60
C ALA A 74 7.68 -11.27 0.25
N LEU A 75 8.90 -11.08 -0.23
CA LEU A 75 9.42 -9.81 -0.73
C LEU A 75 9.26 -9.78 -2.26
N VAL A 76 8.48 -8.84 -2.76
CA VAL A 76 8.15 -8.72 -4.19
C VAL A 76 8.55 -7.34 -4.72
N PRO A 77 8.81 -7.18 -6.03
CA PRO A 77 9.21 -5.86 -6.58
C PRO A 77 8.14 -4.78 -6.43
N ASN A 78 6.86 -5.17 -6.42
CA ASN A 78 5.70 -4.31 -6.22
C ASN A 78 4.43 -5.17 -6.06
N PHE A 79 3.32 -4.53 -5.66
CA PHE A 79 2.02 -5.19 -5.53
C PHE A 79 1.60 -5.92 -6.81
N SER A 80 1.66 -5.25 -7.97
CA SER A 80 1.18 -5.81 -9.23
C SER A 80 1.90 -7.12 -9.59
N PHE A 81 3.22 -7.18 -9.38
CA PHE A 81 3.98 -8.41 -9.60
C PHE A 81 3.56 -9.53 -8.63
N GLY A 82 3.51 -9.23 -7.34
CA GLY A 82 3.11 -10.21 -6.31
C GLY A 82 1.69 -10.72 -6.53
N PHE A 83 0.75 -9.83 -6.84
CA PHE A 83 -0.65 -10.18 -7.07
C PHE A 83 -0.84 -11.03 -8.33
N ASN A 84 -0.17 -10.71 -9.43
CA ASN A 84 -0.20 -11.54 -10.65
C ASN A 84 0.38 -12.94 -10.40
N SER A 85 1.47 -13.05 -9.64
CA SER A 85 2.05 -14.35 -9.25
C SER A 85 1.09 -15.13 -8.34
N LEU A 86 0.41 -14.46 -7.41
CA LEU A 86 -0.62 -15.06 -6.55
C LEU A 86 -1.77 -15.62 -7.38
N LEU A 87 -2.32 -14.80 -8.29
CA LEU A 87 -3.44 -15.21 -9.16
C LEU A 87 -3.09 -16.40 -10.06
N SER A 88 -1.83 -16.51 -10.51
CA SER A 88 -1.39 -17.66 -11.30
C SER A 88 -1.39 -18.97 -10.52
N GLY A 89 -1.31 -18.90 -9.20
CA GLY A 89 -1.37 -20.05 -8.29
C GLY A 89 -2.78 -20.41 -7.82
N LEU A 90 -3.80 -19.64 -8.18
CA LEU A 90 -5.19 -19.95 -7.83
C LEU A 90 -5.79 -20.97 -8.81
N PRO A 91 -6.71 -21.83 -8.34
CA PRO A 91 -7.52 -22.68 -9.22
C PRO A 91 -8.24 -21.83 -10.28
N LYS A 92 -8.40 -22.41 -11.47
CA LYS A 92 -9.18 -21.79 -12.55
C LYS A 92 -10.68 -21.81 -12.25
N ASN A 93 -11.42 -20.92 -12.87
CA ASN A 93 -12.89 -20.82 -12.78
C ASN A 93 -13.43 -20.47 -11.39
N LEU A 94 -12.61 -19.92 -10.50
CA LEU A 94 -13.10 -19.35 -9.25
C LEU A 94 -13.98 -18.12 -9.53
N LYS A 95 -14.99 -17.94 -8.70
CA LYS A 95 -15.80 -16.72 -8.70
C LYS A 95 -15.11 -15.67 -7.84
N VAL A 96 -14.81 -14.53 -8.45
CA VAL A 96 -14.07 -13.43 -7.80
C VAL A 96 -14.96 -12.21 -7.67
N LEU A 97 -15.17 -11.76 -6.45
CA LEU A 97 -15.78 -10.46 -6.15
C LEU A 97 -14.71 -9.37 -6.21
N LEU A 98 -14.99 -8.34 -7.00
CA LEU A 98 -14.19 -7.12 -7.10
C LEU A 98 -15.02 -5.91 -6.67
N LEU A 99 -14.36 -4.78 -6.43
CA LEU A 99 -15.05 -3.51 -6.28
C LEU A 99 -15.08 -2.77 -7.62
N THR A 100 -16.24 -2.17 -7.93
CA THR A 100 -16.43 -1.40 -9.17
C THR A 100 -15.50 -0.18 -9.19
N PHE A 101 -14.70 -0.02 -10.25
CA PHE A 101 -13.73 1.06 -10.40
C PHE A 101 -12.63 1.09 -9.33
N ASP A 102 -12.30 -0.05 -8.74
CA ASP A 102 -11.12 -0.16 -7.91
C ASP A 102 -9.83 -0.05 -8.73
N TYR A 103 -8.70 -0.11 -8.06
CA TYR A 103 -7.41 0.12 -8.69
C TYR A 103 -7.15 -0.88 -9.85
N PRO A 104 -6.71 -0.39 -11.02
CA PRO A 104 -6.51 -1.25 -12.20
C PRO A 104 -5.61 -2.46 -11.96
N SER A 105 -4.61 -2.35 -11.05
CA SER A 105 -3.74 -3.50 -10.74
C SER A 105 -4.41 -4.59 -9.90
N ILE A 106 -5.66 -4.38 -9.45
CA ILE A 106 -6.51 -5.41 -8.85
C ILE A 106 -7.47 -5.94 -9.90
N ASN A 107 -8.29 -5.06 -10.50
CA ASN A 107 -9.38 -5.49 -11.38
C ASN A 107 -8.86 -6.13 -12.68
N TRP A 108 -7.97 -5.45 -13.41
CA TRP A 108 -7.50 -5.93 -14.70
C TRP A 108 -6.83 -7.31 -14.66
N PRO A 109 -5.91 -7.63 -13.71
CA PRO A 109 -5.35 -8.97 -13.66
C PRO A 109 -6.38 -10.09 -13.44
N VAL A 110 -7.46 -9.79 -12.70
CA VAL A 110 -8.56 -10.74 -12.49
C VAL A 110 -9.42 -10.86 -13.76
N GLU A 111 -9.84 -9.72 -14.33
CA GLU A 111 -10.67 -9.65 -15.54
C GLU A 111 -10.00 -10.28 -16.79
N HIS A 112 -8.64 -10.30 -16.82
CA HIS A 112 -7.89 -10.91 -17.93
C HIS A 112 -7.65 -12.42 -17.79
N ARG A 113 -8.16 -13.04 -16.73
CA ARG A 113 -8.04 -14.49 -16.49
C ARG A 113 -9.40 -15.17 -16.60
N ASP A 114 -9.37 -16.50 -16.62
CA ASP A 114 -10.58 -17.34 -16.68
C ASP A 114 -11.29 -17.45 -15.32
N PHE A 115 -11.59 -16.27 -14.70
CA PHE A 115 -12.38 -16.17 -13.48
C PHE A 115 -13.81 -15.73 -13.80
N ASP A 116 -14.79 -16.20 -13.00
CA ASP A 116 -16.15 -15.67 -13.02
C ASP A 116 -16.20 -14.43 -12.13
N VAL A 117 -16.40 -13.23 -12.71
CA VAL A 117 -16.23 -11.96 -11.99
C VAL A 117 -17.58 -11.35 -11.64
N CYS A 118 -17.76 -10.96 -10.39
CA CYS A 118 -18.88 -10.16 -9.91
C CYS A 118 -18.36 -8.91 -9.17
N TYR A 119 -19.26 -7.91 -8.94
CA TYR A 119 -18.86 -6.61 -8.43
C TYR A 119 -19.75 -6.13 -7.29
N ALA A 120 -19.12 -5.44 -6.31
CA ALA A 120 -19.79 -4.58 -5.34
C ALA A 120 -19.44 -3.11 -5.61
N ARG A 121 -20.36 -2.19 -5.32
CA ARG A 121 -20.16 -0.76 -5.53
C ARG A 121 -19.34 -0.13 -4.40
N ILE A 122 -18.51 0.87 -4.76
CA ILE A 122 -17.83 1.76 -3.81
C ILE A 122 -18.69 3.01 -3.64
N ASP A 123 -19.41 3.08 -2.53
CA ASP A 123 -20.17 4.25 -2.11
C ASP A 123 -20.20 4.37 -0.57
N GLU A 124 -21.10 5.20 -0.03
CA GLU A 124 -21.25 5.35 1.41
C GLU A 124 -21.66 4.07 2.15
N ASN A 125 -22.21 3.08 1.45
CA ASN A 125 -22.68 1.79 2.00
C ASN A 125 -21.71 0.64 1.61
N LEU A 126 -20.43 0.90 1.45
CA LEU A 126 -19.46 -0.05 0.91
C LEU A 126 -19.55 -1.45 1.55
N GLU A 127 -19.56 -1.53 2.88
CA GLU A 127 -19.58 -2.79 3.61
C GLU A 127 -20.89 -3.57 3.35
N ARG A 128 -22.00 -2.88 3.33
CA ARG A 128 -23.30 -3.47 3.00
C ARG A 128 -23.36 -3.95 1.55
N ASN A 129 -22.83 -3.18 0.61
CA ASN A 129 -22.77 -3.58 -0.80
C ASN A 129 -21.92 -4.85 -0.98
N ILE A 130 -20.86 -5.01 -0.20
CA ILE A 130 -20.02 -6.22 -0.18
C ILE A 130 -20.82 -7.42 0.37
N GLU A 131 -21.51 -7.28 1.50
CA GLU A 131 -22.34 -8.34 2.08
C GLU A 131 -23.47 -8.80 1.14
N GLU A 132 -24.16 -7.83 0.52
CA GLU A 132 -25.21 -8.11 -0.47
C GLU A 132 -24.64 -8.87 -1.69
N ALA A 133 -23.48 -8.45 -2.21
CA ALA A 133 -22.82 -9.12 -3.32
C ALA A 133 -22.34 -10.54 -2.97
N ILE A 134 -21.79 -10.74 -1.76
CA ILE A 134 -21.37 -12.07 -1.28
C ILE A 134 -22.60 -12.98 -1.14
N THR A 135 -23.68 -12.49 -0.57
CA THR A 135 -24.93 -13.25 -0.40
C THR A 135 -25.52 -13.66 -1.77
N GLN A 136 -25.52 -12.72 -2.72
CA GLN A 136 -26.10 -12.92 -4.04
C GLN A 136 -25.27 -13.83 -4.93
N HIS A 137 -23.94 -13.65 -4.94
CA HIS A 137 -23.05 -14.28 -5.92
C HIS A 137 -22.25 -15.46 -5.35
N GLN A 138 -22.13 -15.57 -4.04
CA GLN A 138 -21.34 -16.61 -3.33
C GLN A 138 -19.94 -16.78 -3.94
N PRO A 139 -19.10 -15.71 -3.94
CA PRO A 139 -17.77 -15.76 -4.50
C PRO A 139 -16.83 -16.64 -3.68
N ASP A 140 -15.83 -17.23 -4.35
CA ASP A 140 -14.72 -17.96 -3.71
C ASP A 140 -13.63 -17.00 -3.20
N VAL A 141 -13.48 -15.86 -3.88
CA VAL A 141 -12.43 -14.86 -3.62
C VAL A 141 -13.05 -13.47 -3.56
N PHE A 142 -12.61 -12.64 -2.61
CA PHE A 142 -12.86 -11.20 -2.59
C PHE A 142 -11.52 -10.47 -2.64
N ALA A 143 -11.26 -9.71 -3.72
CA ALA A 143 -10.03 -8.95 -3.91
C ALA A 143 -10.34 -7.45 -4.05
N PHE A 144 -9.66 -6.60 -3.26
CA PHE A 144 -9.99 -5.18 -3.18
C PHE A 144 -8.85 -4.32 -2.58
N SER A 145 -8.90 -2.99 -2.79
CA SER A 145 -8.05 -2.02 -2.10
C SER A 145 -8.56 -1.71 -0.70
N LEU A 146 -7.71 -1.78 0.33
CA LEU A 146 -8.07 -1.36 1.71
C LEU A 146 -8.46 0.11 1.77
N VAL A 147 -7.86 0.93 0.91
CA VAL A 147 -8.18 2.34 0.72
C VAL A 147 -8.30 2.62 -0.76
N GLN A 148 -9.46 3.11 -1.17
CA GLN A 148 -9.73 3.45 -2.56
C GLN A 148 -8.87 4.62 -3.03
N TYR A 149 -8.15 4.45 -4.13
CA TYR A 149 -7.07 5.34 -4.55
C TYR A 149 -7.51 6.73 -5.05
N LEU A 150 -8.79 6.90 -5.41
CA LEU A 150 -9.37 8.18 -5.82
C LEU A 150 -10.03 8.89 -4.66
N SER A 151 -11.09 8.29 -4.11
CA SER A 151 -11.92 8.90 -3.08
C SER A 151 -11.31 8.88 -1.68
N GLY A 152 -10.39 7.96 -1.41
CA GLY A 152 -9.85 7.73 -0.07
C GLY A 152 -10.80 6.95 0.86
N ILE A 153 -11.91 6.43 0.35
CA ILE A 153 -12.81 5.57 1.12
C ILE A 153 -12.00 4.38 1.64
N LYS A 154 -12.03 4.18 2.95
CA LYS A 154 -11.35 3.09 3.65
C LYS A 154 -12.38 2.04 4.08
N ILE A 155 -12.02 0.77 3.95
CA ILE A 155 -12.80 -0.35 4.49
C ILE A 155 -12.78 -0.34 6.02
N ASP A 156 -13.88 -0.75 6.65
CA ASP A 156 -13.91 -1.00 8.07
C ASP A 156 -13.23 -2.35 8.39
N PHE A 157 -12.15 -2.33 9.18
CA PHE A 157 -11.43 -3.55 9.57
C PHE A 157 -12.25 -4.46 10.48
N GLU A 158 -13.10 -3.90 11.34
CA GLU A 158 -14.00 -4.72 12.17
C GLU A 158 -15.04 -5.45 11.30
N PHE A 159 -15.47 -4.82 10.21
CA PHE A 159 -16.27 -5.50 9.21
C PHE A 159 -15.53 -6.67 8.57
N LEU A 160 -14.25 -6.52 8.18
CA LEU A 160 -13.46 -7.61 7.59
C LEU A 160 -13.31 -8.80 8.54
N LYS A 161 -13.07 -8.54 9.83
CA LYS A 161 -12.99 -9.59 10.86
C LYS A 161 -14.31 -10.35 10.96
N ARG A 162 -15.44 -9.64 11.03
CA ARG A 162 -16.77 -10.27 11.05
C ARG A 162 -17.03 -11.03 9.76
N LEU A 163 -16.73 -10.45 8.60
CA LEU A 163 -16.90 -11.09 7.30
C LEU A 163 -16.15 -12.42 7.24
N LYS A 164 -14.87 -12.43 7.65
CA LYS A 164 -14.07 -13.66 7.70
C LYS A 164 -14.62 -14.71 8.66
N ALA A 165 -15.13 -14.29 9.80
CA ALA A 165 -15.74 -15.20 10.77
C ALA A 165 -17.04 -15.85 10.24
N TYR A 166 -17.87 -15.11 9.49
CA TYR A 166 -19.09 -15.63 8.87
C TYR A 166 -18.86 -16.42 7.59
N HIS A 167 -17.79 -16.11 6.86
CA HIS A 167 -17.42 -16.74 5.59
C HIS A 167 -15.98 -17.28 5.65
N PRO A 168 -15.71 -18.32 6.47
CA PRO A 168 -14.34 -18.82 6.71
C PRO A 168 -13.65 -19.35 5.44
N ASP A 169 -14.42 -19.82 4.46
CA ASP A 169 -13.89 -20.34 3.19
C ASP A 169 -13.63 -19.25 2.14
N LEU A 170 -14.21 -18.06 2.27
CA LEU A 170 -13.96 -16.94 1.40
C LEU A 170 -12.49 -16.50 1.50
N LEU A 171 -11.77 -16.51 0.38
CA LEU A 171 -10.40 -15.99 0.31
C LEU A 171 -10.43 -14.47 0.20
N ILE A 172 -9.97 -13.77 1.24
CA ILE A 172 -10.00 -12.31 1.31
C ILE A 172 -8.60 -11.74 1.03
N ILE A 173 -8.45 -11.02 -0.10
CA ILE A 173 -7.18 -10.48 -0.60
C ILE A 173 -7.23 -8.95 -0.60
N GLY A 174 -6.37 -8.31 0.18
CA GLY A 174 -6.27 -6.85 0.28
C GLY A 174 -5.07 -6.26 -0.46
N ASP A 175 -5.26 -5.12 -1.14
CA ASP A 175 -4.17 -4.23 -1.54
C ASP A 175 -4.01 -3.12 -0.49
N GLY A 176 -2.90 -3.18 0.24
CA GLY A 176 -2.53 -2.21 1.27
C GLY A 176 -1.69 -1.03 0.77
N THR A 177 -1.48 -0.87 -0.53
CA THR A 177 -0.58 0.15 -1.11
C THR A 177 -0.95 1.59 -0.72
N GLN A 178 -2.23 1.88 -0.47
CA GLN A 178 -2.68 3.18 0.01
C GLN A 178 -2.90 3.23 1.54
N PHE A 179 -2.53 2.18 2.26
CA PHE A 179 -2.79 2.05 3.69
C PHE A 179 -1.52 1.78 4.52
N LEU A 180 -0.67 0.80 4.12
CA LEU A 180 0.49 0.40 4.92
C LEU A 180 1.46 1.57 5.10
N GLY A 181 1.78 1.88 6.36
CA GLY A 181 2.60 3.03 6.76
C GLY A 181 1.81 4.26 7.22
N THR A 182 0.46 4.22 7.23
CA THR A 182 -0.38 5.31 7.73
C THR A 182 -0.81 5.14 9.19
N SER A 183 -0.86 3.90 9.67
CA SER A 183 -1.28 3.53 11.03
C SER A 183 -0.61 2.25 11.47
N ARG A 184 -0.73 1.90 12.75
CA ARG A 184 -0.42 0.55 13.21
C ARG A 184 -1.35 -0.46 12.54
N PHE A 185 -0.80 -1.64 12.26
CA PHE A 185 -1.57 -2.69 11.62
C PHE A 185 -1.04 -4.07 12.00
N SER A 186 -1.95 -4.97 12.36
CA SER A 186 -1.67 -6.39 12.59
C SER A 186 -2.28 -7.21 11.45
N PHE A 187 -1.44 -7.85 10.66
CA PHE A 187 -1.90 -8.78 9.63
C PHE A 187 -2.58 -10.00 10.26
N ALA A 188 -2.04 -10.48 11.38
CA ALA A 188 -2.61 -11.62 12.10
C ALA A 188 -4.08 -11.40 12.46
N GLU A 189 -4.44 -10.16 12.89
CA GLU A 189 -5.78 -9.82 13.38
C GLU A 189 -6.68 -9.13 12.34
N SER A 190 -6.22 -8.98 11.10
CA SER A 190 -6.90 -8.13 10.10
C SER A 190 -8.18 -8.70 9.49
N GLY A 191 -8.40 -10.01 9.58
CA GLY A 191 -9.45 -10.71 8.83
C GLY A 191 -9.09 -10.99 7.36
N LEU A 192 -7.90 -10.57 6.89
CA LEU A 192 -7.39 -10.87 5.55
C LEU A 192 -6.69 -12.22 5.53
N ASP A 193 -6.79 -12.93 4.43
CA ASP A 193 -6.00 -14.13 4.14
C ASP A 193 -4.69 -13.78 3.42
N VAL A 194 -4.75 -12.75 2.58
CA VAL A 194 -3.61 -12.22 1.83
C VAL A 194 -3.61 -10.71 1.89
N LEU A 195 -2.45 -10.11 2.11
CA LEU A 195 -2.23 -8.68 1.98
C LEU A 195 -0.98 -8.40 1.15
N GLY A 196 -1.16 -7.70 0.06
CA GLY A 196 -0.04 -7.21 -0.77
C GLY A 196 0.06 -5.70 -0.74
N ALA A 197 1.27 -5.15 -0.92
CA ALA A 197 1.45 -3.71 -1.08
C ALA A 197 2.74 -3.36 -1.82
N SER A 198 2.69 -2.29 -2.60
CA SER A 198 3.90 -1.54 -2.98
C SER A 198 4.24 -0.55 -1.88
N THR A 199 5.52 -0.45 -1.49
CA THR A 199 5.94 0.29 -0.31
C THR A 199 6.49 1.68 -0.58
N TYR A 200 6.48 2.11 -1.85
CA TYR A 200 7.03 3.41 -2.27
C TYR A 200 6.17 4.63 -1.92
N LYS A 201 4.94 4.44 -1.42
CA LYS A 201 4.04 5.55 -1.04
C LYS A 201 4.18 5.90 0.44
N TRP A 202 3.32 5.35 1.27
CA TRP A 202 3.20 5.70 2.69
C TRP A 202 4.30 5.10 3.56
N MET A 203 4.89 3.99 3.12
CA MET A 203 6.08 3.43 3.76
C MET A 203 7.36 4.22 3.44
N LEU A 204 7.36 5.14 2.46
CA LEU A 204 8.50 5.98 2.07
C LEU A 204 9.76 5.20 1.64
N ALA A 205 9.61 3.95 1.18
CA ALA A 205 10.72 3.04 0.91
C ALA A 205 11.34 3.19 -0.50
N GLY A 206 10.81 4.10 -1.33
CA GLY A 206 11.21 4.21 -2.73
C GLY A 206 10.65 3.10 -3.60
N TYR A 207 10.94 3.16 -4.90
CA TYR A 207 10.45 2.16 -5.86
C TYR A 207 11.27 0.87 -5.83
N GLY A 208 10.69 -0.22 -6.37
CA GLY A 208 11.36 -1.49 -6.58
C GLY A 208 11.25 -2.47 -5.41
N ASN A 209 10.39 -2.17 -4.44
CA ASN A 209 10.10 -3.05 -3.32
C ASN A 209 8.61 -3.07 -2.98
N GLY A 210 8.17 -4.17 -2.44
CA GLY A 210 6.82 -4.43 -1.99
C GLY A 210 6.79 -5.70 -1.14
N VAL A 211 5.65 -5.96 -0.55
CA VAL A 211 5.42 -7.10 0.33
C VAL A 211 4.18 -7.87 -0.12
N LEU A 212 4.20 -9.17 0.13
CA LEU A 212 3.03 -10.04 -0.02
C LEU A 212 3.00 -10.97 1.20
N MET A 213 2.02 -10.78 2.06
CA MET A 213 1.80 -11.59 3.26
C MET A 213 0.64 -12.54 3.02
N ILE A 214 0.83 -13.83 3.31
CA ILE A 214 -0.15 -14.89 3.03
C ILE A 214 -0.22 -15.81 4.24
N LYS A 215 -1.38 -15.87 4.90
CA LYS A 215 -1.57 -16.71 6.10
C LYS A 215 -1.22 -18.17 5.84
N ALA A 216 -0.61 -18.82 6.81
CA ALA A 216 -0.10 -20.19 6.68
C ALA A 216 -1.20 -21.20 6.27
N GLU A 217 -2.42 -21.05 6.78
CA GLU A 217 -3.56 -21.87 6.39
C GLU A 217 -3.99 -21.63 4.93
N THR A 218 -3.83 -20.40 4.44
CA THR A 218 -4.18 -20.00 3.07
C THR A 218 -3.16 -20.52 2.05
N GLN A 219 -1.89 -20.66 2.43
CA GLN A 219 -0.84 -21.18 1.56
C GLN A 219 -1.18 -22.57 0.97
N LYS A 220 -1.97 -23.37 1.69
CA LYS A 220 -2.41 -24.69 1.23
C LYS A 220 -3.43 -24.67 0.08
N LYS A 221 -4.04 -23.51 -0.16
CA LYS A 221 -5.07 -23.30 -1.20
C LYS A 221 -4.49 -22.65 -2.47
N ILE A 222 -3.22 -22.25 -2.47
CA ILE A 222 -2.57 -21.48 -3.55
C ILE A 222 -1.34 -22.23 -4.03
N PHE A 223 -1.17 -22.40 -5.34
CA PHE A 223 -0.12 -23.22 -5.94
C PHE A 223 0.72 -22.40 -6.94
N PRO A 224 1.56 -21.44 -6.48
CA PRO A 224 2.36 -20.62 -7.38
C PRO A 224 3.34 -21.50 -8.18
N GLU A 225 3.33 -21.35 -9.51
CA GLU A 225 4.20 -22.13 -10.41
C GLU A 225 5.56 -21.47 -10.62
N THR A 226 5.73 -20.23 -10.16
CA THR A 226 6.98 -19.48 -10.31
C THR A 226 8.08 -20.11 -9.48
N ILE A 227 9.19 -20.43 -10.12
CA ILE A 227 10.34 -21.07 -9.49
C ILE A 227 11.64 -20.62 -10.19
N GLY A 228 12.70 -20.51 -9.43
CA GLY A 228 14.03 -20.19 -9.92
C GLY A 228 15.10 -20.56 -8.90
N PHE A 229 16.35 -20.27 -9.19
CA PHE A 229 17.47 -20.71 -8.36
C PHE A 229 17.42 -20.16 -6.93
N ASN A 230 17.03 -18.88 -6.77
CA ASN A 230 16.85 -18.29 -5.43
C ASN A 230 15.68 -18.91 -4.64
N SER A 231 14.69 -19.52 -5.30
CA SER A 231 13.64 -20.25 -4.60
C SER A 231 14.18 -21.43 -3.78
N ALA A 232 15.30 -22.01 -4.20
CA ALA A 232 16.04 -23.08 -3.52
C ALA A 232 17.27 -22.55 -2.73
N ASP A 233 17.27 -21.28 -2.32
CA ASP A 233 18.38 -20.62 -1.62
C ASP A 233 19.73 -20.75 -2.33
N ASP A 234 19.76 -20.78 -3.65
CA ASP A 234 20.93 -21.04 -4.52
C ASP A 234 21.57 -22.42 -4.28
N MET A 235 20.79 -23.40 -3.84
CA MET A 235 21.26 -24.76 -3.55
C MET A 235 20.53 -25.78 -4.41
N LEU A 236 21.22 -26.44 -5.36
CA LEU A 236 20.64 -27.48 -6.21
C LEU A 236 20.01 -28.64 -5.40
N SER A 237 20.57 -28.96 -4.22
CA SER A 237 20.05 -29.99 -3.32
C SER A 237 18.72 -29.67 -2.69
N LYS A 238 18.29 -28.39 -2.70
CA LYS A 238 17.00 -27.94 -2.12
C LYS A 238 15.89 -27.79 -3.14
N HIS A 239 16.07 -28.24 -4.38
CA HIS A 239 15.08 -28.12 -5.44
C HIS A 239 13.69 -28.66 -5.05
N ASP A 240 13.64 -29.75 -4.29
CA ASP A 240 12.39 -30.39 -3.87
C ASP A 240 11.85 -29.87 -2.52
N GLU A 241 12.56 -28.94 -1.86
CA GLU A 241 12.25 -28.40 -0.52
C GLU A 241 11.90 -26.90 -0.54
N ILE A 242 11.36 -26.39 -1.66
CA ILE A 242 11.07 -24.96 -1.83
C ILE A 242 9.92 -24.54 -0.92
N SER A 243 10.18 -23.61 -0.01
CA SER A 243 9.17 -23.02 0.83
C SER A 243 8.18 -22.18 0.02
N PHE A 244 6.95 -22.03 0.51
CA PHE A 244 5.87 -21.36 -0.21
C PHE A 244 6.24 -19.93 -0.61
N VAL A 245 6.74 -19.10 0.32
CA VAL A 245 7.06 -17.69 0.05
C VAL A 245 8.18 -17.52 -0.97
N LYS A 246 9.12 -18.48 -1.05
CA LYS A 246 10.22 -18.48 -2.02
C LYS A 246 9.75 -18.71 -3.47
N ARG A 247 8.52 -19.14 -3.67
CA ARG A 247 7.89 -19.21 -5.00
C ARG A 247 7.54 -17.84 -5.56
N PHE A 248 7.52 -16.80 -4.73
CA PHE A 248 7.37 -15.40 -5.16
C PHE A 248 8.73 -14.71 -5.38
N GLU A 249 9.84 -15.39 -5.08
CA GLU A 249 11.20 -14.87 -5.08
C GLU A 249 12.14 -15.73 -5.94
N PRO A 250 11.85 -15.94 -7.24
CA PRO A 250 12.59 -16.90 -8.06
C PRO A 250 14.02 -16.47 -8.41
N GLY A 251 14.28 -15.16 -8.45
CA GLY A 251 15.57 -14.59 -8.82
C GLY A 251 16.34 -14.02 -7.64
N HIS A 252 17.62 -13.70 -7.87
CA HIS A 252 18.42 -12.98 -6.88
C HIS A 252 17.73 -11.66 -6.49
N GLN A 253 17.68 -11.41 -5.19
CA GLN A 253 16.96 -10.28 -4.63
C GLN A 253 17.80 -8.99 -4.70
N ASP A 254 17.10 -7.88 -4.94
CA ASP A 254 17.66 -6.54 -4.98
C ASP A 254 17.96 -6.01 -3.57
N THR A 255 19.22 -6.09 -3.16
CA THR A 255 19.62 -5.68 -1.80
C THR A 255 19.49 -4.18 -1.56
N LEU A 256 19.56 -3.33 -2.60
CA LEU A 256 19.36 -1.89 -2.47
C LEU A 256 17.88 -1.56 -2.19
N ASN A 257 16.97 -2.07 -3.01
CA ASN A 257 15.56 -1.72 -2.88
C ASN A 257 14.91 -2.40 -1.67
N TYR A 258 15.18 -3.66 -1.40
CA TYR A 258 14.67 -4.31 -0.18
C TYR A 258 15.35 -3.77 1.10
N GLY A 259 16.63 -3.45 1.06
CA GLY A 259 17.28 -2.75 2.16
C GLY A 259 16.70 -1.36 2.41
N SER A 260 16.25 -0.67 1.36
CA SER A 260 15.51 0.60 1.51
C SER A 260 14.22 0.43 2.29
N LEU A 261 13.51 -0.71 2.12
CA LEU A 261 12.31 -1.02 2.90
C LEU A 261 12.65 -1.25 4.38
N GLU A 262 13.71 -2.00 4.69
CA GLU A 262 14.18 -2.17 6.08
C GLU A 262 14.51 -0.82 6.73
N ARG A 263 15.25 0.06 6.02
CA ARG A 263 15.59 1.40 6.51
C ARG A 263 14.34 2.27 6.72
N SER A 264 13.37 2.17 5.83
CA SER A 264 12.11 2.88 6.00
C SER A 264 11.32 2.39 7.22
N ILE A 265 11.26 1.08 7.46
CA ILE A 265 10.66 0.50 8.67
C ILE A 265 11.38 1.02 9.93
N GLN A 266 12.71 1.02 9.95
CA GLN A 266 13.49 1.57 11.06
C GLN A 266 13.19 3.06 11.27
N PHE A 267 13.09 3.84 10.20
CA PHE A 267 12.75 5.25 10.27
C PHE A 267 11.34 5.47 10.86
N LEU A 268 10.33 4.74 10.37
CA LEU A 268 8.96 4.84 10.89
C LEU A 268 8.85 4.38 12.35
N ASN A 269 9.57 3.34 12.75
CA ASN A 269 9.67 2.90 14.15
C ASN A 269 10.30 3.98 15.03
N ASN A 270 11.34 4.67 14.56
CA ASN A 270 11.99 5.77 15.30
C ASN A 270 11.06 6.99 15.43
N VAL A 271 10.24 7.28 14.44
CA VAL A 271 9.18 8.32 14.53
C VAL A 271 8.11 7.87 15.52
N GLY A 272 7.79 6.60 15.55
CA GLY A 272 6.73 5.97 16.34
C GLY A 272 5.40 5.94 15.56
N MET A 273 4.91 4.74 15.27
CA MET A 273 3.69 4.58 14.46
C MET A 273 2.44 5.19 15.11
N ASP A 274 2.36 5.25 16.43
CA ASP A 274 1.25 5.95 17.13
C ASP A 274 1.23 7.44 16.78
N LYS A 275 2.41 8.09 16.75
CA LYS A 275 2.54 9.50 16.36
C LYS A 275 2.26 9.73 14.89
N VAL A 276 2.65 8.79 14.03
CA VAL A 276 2.33 8.83 12.59
C VAL A 276 0.83 8.80 12.39
N GLU A 277 0.15 7.84 13.01
CA GLU A 277 -1.30 7.65 12.95
C GLU A 277 -2.07 8.87 13.49
N GLU A 278 -1.78 9.29 14.72
CA GLU A 278 -2.38 10.47 15.36
C GLU A 278 -2.25 11.73 14.49
N LYS A 279 -1.07 11.95 13.93
CA LYS A 279 -0.83 13.13 13.08
C LYS A 279 -1.58 13.07 11.76
N ILE A 280 -1.62 11.90 11.10
CA ILE A 280 -2.37 11.68 9.86
C ILE A 280 -3.87 11.84 10.13
N GLU A 281 -4.38 11.24 11.19
CA GLU A 281 -5.80 11.33 11.55
C GLU A 281 -6.22 12.77 11.86
N SER A 282 -5.45 13.48 12.68
CA SER A 282 -5.69 14.90 12.99
C SER A 282 -5.76 15.76 11.72
N LEU A 283 -4.76 15.64 10.84
CA LEU A 283 -4.72 16.40 9.58
C LEU A 283 -5.87 16.03 8.64
N SER A 284 -6.23 14.74 8.58
CA SER A 284 -7.32 14.26 7.73
C SER A 284 -8.67 14.82 8.21
N ASN A 285 -8.90 14.85 9.52
CA ASN A 285 -10.13 15.41 10.10
C ASN A 285 -10.25 16.91 9.84
N ILE A 286 -9.16 17.67 10.02
CA ILE A 286 -9.10 19.10 9.72
C ILE A 286 -9.37 19.34 8.23
N ALA A 287 -8.69 18.61 7.35
CA ALA A 287 -8.85 18.74 5.91
C ALA A 287 -10.27 18.38 5.47
N LYS A 288 -10.84 17.27 5.98
CA LYS A 288 -12.21 16.84 5.68
C LYS A 288 -13.23 17.91 6.06
N SER A 289 -13.13 18.47 7.27
CA SER A 289 -14.03 19.54 7.74
C SER A 289 -13.98 20.76 6.81
N ARG A 290 -12.80 21.31 6.59
CA ARG A 290 -12.62 22.54 5.79
C ARG A 290 -12.99 22.35 4.31
N LEU A 291 -12.63 21.22 3.72
CA LEU A 291 -13.01 20.90 2.33
C LEU A 291 -14.54 20.70 2.19
N SER A 292 -15.19 20.13 3.22
CA SER A 292 -16.64 19.99 3.27
C SER A 292 -17.35 21.35 3.36
N GLU A 293 -16.86 22.27 4.19
CA GLU A 293 -17.39 23.64 4.34
C GLU A 293 -17.37 24.42 3.01
N LEU A 294 -16.38 24.15 2.17
CA LEU A 294 -16.28 24.71 0.82
C LEU A 294 -17.08 23.94 -0.24
N GLY A 295 -17.77 22.86 0.11
CA GLY A 295 -18.53 22.03 -0.83
C GLY A 295 -17.67 21.27 -1.83
N LEU A 296 -16.37 21.04 -1.52
CA LEU A 296 -15.36 20.48 -2.42
C LEU A 296 -15.30 18.95 -2.40
N LEU A 297 -15.92 18.30 -1.44
CA LEU A 297 -15.98 16.84 -1.35
C LEU A 297 -17.27 16.29 -1.95
N ASP A 298 -17.20 15.05 -2.41
CA ASP A 298 -18.38 14.31 -2.83
C ASP A 298 -19.18 13.82 -1.61
N ASP A 299 -20.51 13.77 -1.76
CA ASP A 299 -21.42 13.35 -0.71
C ASP A 299 -21.08 11.96 -0.14
N ILE A 300 -20.65 11.04 -0.98
CA ILE A 300 -20.23 9.70 -0.56
C ILE A 300 -19.07 9.74 0.45
N VAL A 301 -18.11 10.67 0.28
CA VAL A 301 -16.99 10.86 1.20
C VAL A 301 -17.46 11.52 2.51
N MET A 302 -18.37 12.51 2.42
CA MET A 302 -18.89 13.20 3.59
C MET A 302 -19.69 12.30 4.52
N LYS A 303 -20.45 11.35 3.96
CA LYS A 303 -21.31 10.41 4.70
C LYS A 303 -20.57 9.24 5.34
N ARG A 304 -19.26 9.06 5.01
CA ARG A 304 -18.46 7.94 5.55
C ARG A 304 -17.73 8.34 6.82
N ASP A 305 -17.84 7.51 7.86
CA ASP A 305 -16.99 7.59 9.06
C ASP A 305 -15.59 7.05 8.76
N GLN A 306 -15.51 5.90 8.09
CA GLN A 306 -14.24 5.28 7.69
C GLN A 306 -13.69 5.93 6.43
N HIS A 307 -12.70 6.80 6.60
CA HIS A 307 -12.03 7.52 5.53
C HIS A 307 -10.52 7.60 5.79
N SER A 308 -9.75 7.71 4.73
CA SER A 308 -8.29 7.86 4.81
C SER A 308 -7.87 9.34 4.72
N ASN A 309 -6.59 9.53 4.59
CA ASN A 309 -5.91 10.81 4.39
C ASN A 309 -5.79 11.22 2.91
N ILE A 310 -6.60 10.63 2.02
CA ILE A 310 -6.66 10.90 0.59
C ILE A 310 -8.00 11.56 0.29
N PHE A 311 -7.98 12.70 -0.41
CA PHE A 311 -9.18 13.41 -0.84
C PHE A 311 -9.10 13.72 -2.33
N ASN A 312 -10.16 13.41 -3.07
CA ASN A 312 -10.35 13.89 -4.45
C ASN A 312 -11.31 15.08 -4.40
N ILE A 313 -10.76 16.27 -4.51
CA ILE A 313 -11.52 17.51 -4.39
C ILE A 313 -12.04 17.96 -5.76
N LYS A 314 -13.24 18.53 -5.78
CA LYS A 314 -13.81 19.13 -6.99
C LYS A 314 -12.90 20.24 -7.51
N GLY A 315 -12.56 20.16 -8.78
CA GLY A 315 -11.67 21.15 -9.40
C GLY A 315 -11.33 20.79 -10.84
N ASN A 316 -11.05 21.79 -11.62
CA ASN A 316 -10.69 21.68 -13.03
C ASN A 316 -9.19 21.89 -13.27
N ASN A 317 -8.76 21.83 -14.53
CA ASN A 317 -7.37 22.04 -14.91
C ASN A 317 -6.85 23.45 -14.55
N THR A 318 -7.68 24.49 -14.62
CA THR A 318 -7.30 25.86 -14.25
C THR A 318 -6.91 25.93 -12.78
N LEU A 319 -7.75 25.36 -11.91
CA LEU A 319 -7.46 25.29 -10.47
C LEU A 319 -6.22 24.44 -10.18
N PHE A 320 -6.06 23.32 -10.88
CA PHE A 320 -4.85 22.49 -10.75
C PHE A 320 -3.58 23.25 -11.09
N GLN A 321 -3.59 24.07 -12.18
CA GLN A 321 -2.44 24.90 -12.51
C GLN A 321 -2.18 25.99 -11.45
N LYS A 322 -3.23 26.61 -10.90
CA LYS A 322 -3.08 27.58 -9.79
C LYS A 322 -2.47 26.96 -8.53
N LEU A 323 -2.86 25.73 -8.17
CA LEU A 323 -2.21 25.02 -7.07
C LEU A 323 -0.71 24.82 -7.33
N LYS A 324 -0.34 24.45 -8.55
CA LYS A 324 1.08 24.31 -8.94
C LYS A 324 1.84 25.64 -8.88
N GLU A 325 1.26 26.72 -9.37
CA GLU A 325 1.83 28.09 -9.33
C GLU A 325 2.05 28.56 -7.89
N ASN A 326 1.24 28.06 -6.95
CA ASN A 326 1.40 28.31 -5.50
C ASN A 326 2.30 27.27 -4.80
N ASN A 327 3.08 26.48 -5.56
CA ASN A 327 3.96 25.44 -5.02
C ASN A 327 3.24 24.36 -4.22
N ILE A 328 1.99 24.05 -4.55
CA ILE A 328 1.25 22.91 -3.97
C ILE A 328 1.35 21.74 -4.94
N ILE A 329 1.99 20.66 -4.50
CA ILE A 329 2.13 19.44 -5.31
C ILE A 329 0.98 18.49 -5.00
N CYS A 330 0.17 18.21 -6.03
CA CYS A 330 -0.99 17.30 -5.98
C CYS A 330 -1.13 16.60 -7.34
N SER A 331 -2.16 15.78 -7.52
CA SER A 331 -2.38 15.05 -8.78
C SER A 331 -3.78 15.28 -9.30
N GLN A 332 -3.90 15.57 -10.61
CA GLN A 332 -5.20 15.50 -11.28
C GLN A 332 -5.60 14.02 -11.48
N ARG A 333 -6.78 13.63 -11.00
CA ARG A 333 -7.30 12.25 -11.09
C ARG A 333 -8.80 12.25 -11.35
N ALA A 334 -9.24 11.41 -12.29
CA ALA A 334 -10.63 11.38 -12.73
C ALA A 334 -11.14 12.80 -13.06
N HIS A 335 -12.20 13.25 -12.41
CA HIS A 335 -12.80 14.56 -12.62
C HIS A 335 -12.43 15.59 -11.54
N GLY A 336 -11.36 15.33 -10.76
CA GLY A 336 -10.98 16.18 -9.64
C GLY A 336 -9.47 16.29 -9.45
N ILE A 337 -9.09 16.89 -8.33
CA ILE A 337 -7.72 17.07 -7.89
C ILE A 337 -7.52 16.25 -6.62
N ARG A 338 -6.64 15.25 -6.68
CA ARG A 338 -6.36 14.42 -5.53
C ARG A 338 -5.24 15.04 -4.70
N VAL A 339 -5.54 15.28 -3.44
CA VAL A 339 -4.60 15.68 -2.39
C VAL A 339 -4.50 14.58 -1.34
N SER A 340 -3.37 14.52 -0.64
CA SER A 340 -3.15 13.54 0.41
C SER A 340 -2.17 14.06 1.44
N PHE A 341 -2.38 13.71 2.71
CA PHE A 341 -1.62 14.20 3.85
C PHE A 341 -0.86 13.06 4.53
N HIS A 342 0.41 13.29 4.87
CA HIS A 342 1.22 12.36 5.64
C HIS A 342 1.69 13.04 6.94
N PHE A 343 2.32 12.29 7.84
CA PHE A 343 2.76 12.80 9.14
C PHE A 343 3.71 14.02 9.06
N TYR A 344 4.40 14.23 7.95
CA TYR A 344 5.28 15.38 7.74
C TYR A 344 4.55 16.65 7.30
N ASN A 345 3.29 16.56 6.93
CA ASN A 345 2.46 17.74 6.66
C ASN A 345 2.03 18.45 7.94
N THR A 346 1.62 19.71 7.78
CA THR A 346 1.20 20.58 8.88
C THR A 346 -0.18 21.17 8.62
N GLU A 347 -0.76 21.83 9.63
CA GLU A 347 -2.04 22.55 9.45
C GLU A 347 -1.87 23.72 8.49
N GLU A 348 -0.69 24.37 8.48
CA GLU A 348 -0.37 25.43 7.51
C GLU A 348 -0.42 24.92 6.07
N ASP A 349 -0.09 23.65 5.82
CA ASP A 349 -0.26 23.03 4.49
C ASP A 349 -1.74 22.94 4.10
N VAL A 350 -2.62 22.60 5.05
CA VAL A 350 -4.08 22.61 4.86
C VAL A 350 -4.58 24.04 4.64
N ASP A 351 -4.15 25.00 5.49
CA ASP A 351 -4.51 26.42 5.37
C ASP A 351 -4.17 26.98 3.99
N LYS A 352 -2.97 26.66 3.50
CA LYS A 352 -2.50 27.10 2.19
C LYS A 352 -3.34 26.50 1.07
N LEU A 353 -3.65 25.21 1.14
CA LEU A 353 -4.56 24.55 0.19
C LEU A 353 -5.91 25.27 0.15
N ILE A 354 -6.55 25.45 1.31
CA ILE A 354 -7.86 26.09 1.45
C ILE A 354 -7.84 27.52 0.94
N SER A 355 -6.79 28.30 1.23
CA SER A 355 -6.66 29.67 0.77
C SER A 355 -6.65 29.77 -0.76
N VAL A 356 -5.86 28.92 -1.43
CA VAL A 356 -5.81 28.89 -2.91
C VAL A 356 -7.15 28.43 -3.48
N MET A 357 -7.82 27.45 -2.85
CA MET A 357 -9.13 26.96 -3.30
C MET A 357 -10.19 28.08 -3.19
N SER A 358 -10.31 28.72 -2.02
CA SER A 358 -11.34 29.74 -1.74
C SER A 358 -11.24 30.98 -2.64
N THR A 359 -10.04 31.34 -3.07
CA THR A 359 -9.82 32.49 -3.94
C THR A 359 -10.24 32.22 -5.40
N ASN A 360 -10.53 30.96 -5.75
CA ASN A 360 -10.72 30.51 -7.12
C ASN A 360 -12.02 29.71 -7.33
N LEU A 361 -12.88 29.64 -6.31
CA LEU A 361 -14.28 29.21 -6.39
C LEU A 361 -15.16 30.38 -6.77
#